data_ffe51dbe1a5464907b0e44e11eaa7fd1
#
_entry.id   ffe51dbe1a5464907b0e44e11eaa7fd1
#
_cell.length_a   1.000
_cell.length_b   1.000
_cell.length_c   1.000
_cell.angle_alpha   90.00
_cell.angle_beta   90.00
_cell.angle_gamma   90.00
#
_symmetry.space_group_name_H-M   'P 1'
#
loop_
_entity.id
_entity.type
_entity.pdbx_description
1 polymer ?
#
loop_
_entity_poly.entity_id
_entity_poly.type
_entity_poly.pdbx_seq_one_letter_code
_entity_poly.pdbx_strand_id
1 'polypeptide(L)'
;MAKSDEINDRILRELSRDGRISNLELAERVGLSPSACLRRVQELERDGVITGYRAVLDRQALGVGFVTYIGVGLNEHSKGAQEAFERVMREAPEVVECHNITGTIEYLLRVECADLPSYKRFHTDVLGLAPHVHAITSYVVMGSPKDLRA
;
A
#
# COMPACT_ATOMS: atom_id res chain seq x y z
N MET A 1 -0.04 20.69 -11.75
CA MET A 1 1.21 20.03 -11.31
C MET A 1 2.15 21.11 -10.81
N ALA A 2 2.39 21.14 -9.49
CA ALA A 2 3.43 22.01 -8.95
C ALA A 2 4.76 21.58 -9.59
N LYS A 3 5.48 22.54 -10.15
CA LYS A 3 6.84 22.33 -10.63
C LYS A 3 7.63 21.87 -9.40
N SER A 4 7.97 20.58 -9.30
CA SER A 4 8.86 20.09 -8.26
C SER A 4 10.17 20.86 -8.45
N ASP A 5 10.50 21.72 -7.49
CA ASP A 5 11.84 22.30 -7.48
C ASP A 5 12.77 21.32 -6.74
N GLU A 6 14.05 21.40 -6.98
CA GLU A 6 15.06 20.51 -6.42
C GLU A 6 15.01 20.46 -4.88
N ILE A 7 14.60 21.56 -4.27
CA ILE A 7 14.46 21.64 -2.80
C ILE A 7 13.23 20.87 -2.32
N ASN A 8 12.10 20.97 -3.01
CA ASN A 8 10.91 20.18 -2.67
C ASN A 8 11.18 18.67 -2.83
N ASP A 9 11.90 18.27 -3.87
CA ASP A 9 12.31 16.87 -4.04
C ASP A 9 13.21 16.38 -2.89
N ARG A 10 14.11 17.23 -2.38
CA ARG A 10 14.93 16.90 -1.20
C ARG A 10 14.08 16.80 0.06
N ILE A 11 13.14 17.71 0.31
CA ILE A 11 12.22 17.66 1.43
C ILE A 11 11.41 16.34 1.40
N LEU A 12 10.80 16.03 0.28
CA LEU A 12 10.00 14.80 0.11
C LEU A 12 10.83 13.53 0.34
N ARG A 13 12.08 13.53 -0.11
CA ARG A 13 13.00 12.41 0.07
C ARG A 13 13.39 12.19 1.53
N GLU A 14 13.67 13.26 2.27
CA GLU A 14 13.97 13.18 3.70
C GLU A 14 12.74 12.73 4.51
N LEU A 15 11.57 13.32 4.24
CA LEU A 15 10.32 12.93 4.90
C LEU A 15 9.88 11.50 4.59
N SER A 16 10.17 11.01 3.38
CA SER A 16 9.91 9.60 3.02
C SER A 16 10.80 8.61 3.76
N ARG A 17 11.96 9.04 4.24
CA ARG A 17 12.88 8.21 5.04
C ARG A 17 12.57 8.28 6.52
N ASP A 18 12.22 9.46 7.00
CA ASP A 18 11.90 9.74 8.40
C ASP A 18 10.75 10.75 8.49
N GLY A 19 9.53 10.25 8.61
CA GLY A 19 8.33 11.06 8.77
C GLY A 19 8.23 11.76 10.13
N ARG A 20 9.15 11.48 11.08
CA ARG A 20 9.21 12.12 12.41
C ARG A 20 10.35 13.10 12.55
N ILE A 21 11.13 13.35 11.50
CA ILE A 21 12.19 14.36 11.52
C ILE A 21 11.64 15.71 11.97
N SER A 22 12.37 16.42 12.84
CA SER A 22 11.98 17.76 13.25
C SER A 22 12.12 18.76 12.10
N ASN A 23 11.31 19.83 12.12
CA ASN A 23 11.45 20.87 11.10
C ASN A 23 12.84 21.53 11.12
N LEU A 24 13.45 21.66 12.29
CA LEU A 24 14.80 22.20 12.43
C LEU A 24 15.81 21.34 11.71
N GLU A 25 15.81 20.03 11.98
CA GLU A 25 16.72 19.07 11.36
C GLU A 25 16.48 18.94 9.85
N LEU A 26 15.21 18.91 9.43
CA LEU A 26 14.85 18.89 8.02
C LEU A 26 15.40 20.13 7.30
N ALA A 27 15.23 21.33 7.88
CA ALA A 27 15.73 22.58 7.34
C ALA A 27 17.26 22.56 7.13
N GLU A 28 17.99 22.04 8.12
CA GLU A 28 19.45 21.86 8.02
C GLU A 28 19.82 20.92 6.86
N ARG A 29 19.16 19.77 6.76
CA ARG A 29 19.45 18.77 5.73
C ARG A 29 19.18 19.28 4.30
N VAL A 30 18.15 20.13 4.13
CA VAL A 30 17.79 20.67 2.82
C VAL A 30 18.39 22.02 2.51
N GLY A 31 19.10 22.64 3.47
CA GLY A 31 19.78 23.92 3.30
C GLY A 31 18.85 25.12 3.31
N LEU A 32 17.81 25.11 4.14
CA LEU A 32 16.83 26.18 4.31
C LEU A 32 16.86 26.75 5.74
N SER A 33 16.29 27.96 5.92
CA SER A 33 15.91 28.40 7.25
C SER A 33 14.72 27.60 7.76
N PRO A 34 14.54 27.41 9.09
CA PRO A 34 13.40 26.67 9.64
C PRO A 34 12.06 27.19 9.18
N SER A 35 11.88 28.50 9.10
CA SER A 35 10.63 29.13 8.64
C SER A 35 10.35 28.87 7.15
N ALA A 36 11.38 28.91 6.30
CA ALA A 36 11.24 28.62 4.88
C ALA A 36 10.93 27.14 4.65
N CYS A 37 11.56 26.24 5.42
CA CYS A 37 11.31 24.82 5.37
C CYS A 37 9.87 24.50 5.79
N LEU A 38 9.40 25.02 6.93
CA LEU A 38 8.04 24.83 7.41
C LEU A 38 7.00 25.27 6.39
N ARG A 39 7.18 26.46 5.80
CA ARG A 39 6.26 26.96 4.79
C ARG A 39 6.16 26.03 3.58
N ARG A 40 7.29 25.49 3.09
CA ARG A 40 7.31 24.56 1.94
C ARG A 40 6.62 23.24 2.29
N VAL A 41 6.85 22.68 3.48
CA VAL A 41 6.15 21.47 3.92
C VAL A 41 4.64 21.70 3.96
N GLN A 42 4.19 22.80 4.56
CA GLN A 42 2.77 23.15 4.61
C GLN A 42 2.16 23.37 3.22
N GLU A 43 2.91 23.94 2.27
CA GLU A 43 2.48 24.05 0.88
C GLU A 43 2.32 22.67 0.22
N LEU A 44 3.27 21.75 0.42
CA LEU A 44 3.19 20.39 -0.09
C LEU A 44 2.02 19.58 0.53
N GLU A 45 1.71 19.79 1.80
CA GLU A 45 0.54 19.22 2.48
C GLU A 45 -0.77 19.79 1.92
N ARG A 46 -0.88 21.12 1.85
CA ARG A 46 -2.07 21.82 1.32
C ARG A 46 -2.35 21.43 -0.14
N ASP A 47 -1.32 21.30 -0.95
CA ASP A 47 -1.44 20.97 -2.36
C ASP A 47 -1.64 19.45 -2.59
N GLY A 48 -1.69 18.65 -1.51
CA GLY A 48 -1.95 17.22 -1.55
C GLY A 48 -0.79 16.38 -2.10
N VAL A 49 0.40 16.93 -2.19
CA VAL A 49 1.61 16.17 -2.54
C VAL A 49 2.01 15.27 -1.38
N ILE A 50 1.94 15.80 -0.15
CA ILE A 50 2.02 15.02 1.07
C ILE A 50 0.58 14.75 1.53
N THR A 51 0.14 13.51 1.45
CA THR A 51 -1.22 13.11 1.81
C THR A 51 -1.34 12.66 3.27
N GLY A 52 -0.23 12.52 3.97
CA GLY A 52 -0.20 12.11 5.37
C GLY A 52 1.13 11.49 5.77
N TYR A 53 1.20 11.09 7.03
CA TYR A 53 2.34 10.41 7.64
C TYR A 53 1.86 9.13 8.29
N ARG A 54 2.65 8.06 8.18
CA ARG A 54 2.32 6.78 8.80
C ARG A 54 3.54 6.15 9.45
N ALA A 55 3.30 5.33 10.47
CA ALA A 55 4.33 4.49 11.06
C ALA A 55 4.70 3.35 10.10
N VAL A 56 5.98 3.05 10.00
CA VAL A 56 6.47 1.80 9.43
C VAL A 56 6.46 0.76 10.55
N LEU A 57 5.77 -0.36 10.31
CA LEU A 57 5.52 -1.38 11.33
C LEU A 57 6.28 -2.66 10.99
N ASP A 58 6.92 -3.26 11.98
CA ASP A 58 7.44 -4.60 11.85
C ASP A 58 6.29 -5.60 11.76
N ARG A 59 6.03 -6.09 10.56
CA ARG A 59 4.91 -7.00 10.28
C ARG A 59 5.08 -8.34 11.00
N GLN A 60 6.31 -8.83 11.14
CA GLN A 60 6.56 -10.07 11.86
C GLN A 60 6.27 -9.92 13.37
N ALA A 61 6.68 -8.81 13.97
CA ALA A 61 6.35 -8.50 15.36
C ALA A 61 4.83 -8.37 15.59
N LEU A 62 4.08 -8.01 14.55
CA LEU A 62 2.61 -7.98 14.57
C LEU A 62 1.95 -9.32 14.22
N GLY A 63 2.73 -10.40 14.08
CA GLY A 63 2.22 -11.75 13.85
C GLY A 63 1.95 -12.07 12.38
N VAL A 64 2.41 -11.26 11.43
CA VAL A 64 2.33 -11.60 9.99
C VAL A 64 3.48 -12.53 9.63
N GLY A 65 3.18 -13.80 9.43
CA GLY A 65 4.16 -14.83 9.05
C GLY A 65 3.97 -15.39 7.64
N PHE A 66 2.90 -14.99 6.94
CA PHE A 66 2.59 -15.50 5.61
C PHE A 66 2.05 -14.39 4.70
N VAL A 67 2.80 -14.09 3.67
CA VAL A 67 2.46 -13.05 2.67
C VAL A 67 2.29 -13.68 1.31
N THR A 68 1.22 -13.31 0.61
CA THR A 68 0.88 -13.87 -0.70
C THR A 68 0.41 -12.76 -1.63
N TYR A 69 0.89 -12.78 -2.86
CA TYR A 69 0.24 -12.06 -3.97
C TYR A 69 -0.73 -13.00 -4.66
N ILE A 70 -1.94 -12.52 -4.95
CA ILE A 70 -2.99 -13.35 -5.53
C ILE A 70 -3.52 -12.69 -6.78
N GLY A 71 -3.40 -13.39 -7.90
CA GLY A 71 -4.10 -13.04 -9.13
C GLY A 71 -5.51 -13.61 -9.11
N VAL A 72 -6.50 -12.77 -9.34
CA VAL A 72 -7.92 -13.16 -9.34
C VAL A 72 -8.55 -12.85 -10.70
N GLY A 73 -9.16 -13.87 -11.29
CA GLY A 73 -9.97 -13.75 -12.50
C GLY A 73 -11.45 -13.76 -12.17
N LEU A 74 -12.22 -12.85 -12.78
CA LEU A 74 -13.68 -12.81 -12.69
C LEU A 74 -14.33 -13.45 -13.92
N ASN A 75 -15.46 -14.11 -13.73
CA ASN A 75 -16.24 -14.70 -14.83
C ASN A 75 -17.11 -13.67 -15.56
N GLU A 76 -17.18 -12.45 -15.05
CA GLU A 76 -17.96 -11.35 -15.62
C GLU A 76 -17.19 -10.04 -15.51
N HIS A 77 -17.13 -9.27 -16.60
CA HIS A 77 -16.38 -8.01 -16.69
C HIS A 77 -17.27 -6.78 -16.49
N SER A 78 -18.51 -6.95 -15.99
CA SER A 78 -19.38 -5.83 -15.72
C SER A 78 -18.92 -4.99 -14.55
N LYS A 79 -19.27 -3.71 -14.57
CA LYS A 79 -18.99 -2.80 -13.43
C LYS A 79 -19.57 -3.33 -12.12
N GLY A 80 -20.79 -3.91 -12.19
CA GLY A 80 -21.45 -4.47 -11.00
C GLY A 80 -20.69 -5.64 -10.41
N ALA A 81 -20.13 -6.53 -11.23
CA ALA A 81 -19.32 -7.66 -10.79
C ALA A 81 -18.03 -7.19 -10.11
N GLN A 82 -17.37 -6.19 -10.71
CA GLN A 82 -16.17 -5.59 -10.12
C GLN A 82 -16.45 -4.94 -8.77
N GLU A 83 -17.49 -4.10 -8.67
CA GLU A 83 -17.88 -3.44 -7.42
C GLU A 83 -18.28 -4.43 -6.32
N ALA A 84 -18.94 -5.53 -6.68
CA ALA A 84 -19.31 -6.59 -5.74
C ALA A 84 -18.07 -7.31 -5.17
N PHE A 85 -17.11 -7.65 -6.02
CA PHE A 85 -15.84 -8.24 -5.60
C PHE A 85 -15.01 -7.26 -4.73
N GLU A 86 -14.85 -6.02 -5.18
CA GLU A 86 -14.07 -4.99 -4.47
C GLU A 86 -14.63 -4.71 -3.07
N ARG A 87 -15.95 -4.77 -2.89
CA ARG A 87 -16.57 -4.60 -1.58
C ARG A 87 -16.12 -5.67 -0.60
N VAL A 88 -16.13 -6.93 -1.00
CA VAL A 88 -15.66 -8.04 -0.17
C VAL A 88 -14.18 -7.89 0.17
N MET A 89 -13.35 -7.52 -0.82
CA MET A 89 -11.91 -7.33 -0.59
C MET A 89 -11.61 -6.14 0.33
N ARG A 90 -12.40 -5.09 0.28
CA ARG A 90 -12.25 -3.92 1.16
C ARG A 90 -12.56 -4.24 2.63
N GLU A 91 -13.48 -5.15 2.86
CA GLU A 91 -13.89 -5.57 4.21
C GLU A 91 -12.98 -6.67 4.81
N ALA A 92 -12.22 -7.37 3.98
CA ALA A 92 -11.33 -8.44 4.41
C ALA A 92 -10.04 -7.88 5.03
N PRO A 93 -9.79 -8.08 6.33
CA PRO A 93 -8.60 -7.50 7.01
C PRO A 93 -7.28 -8.10 6.52
N GLU A 94 -7.29 -9.31 5.97
CA GLU A 94 -6.12 -9.95 5.39
C GLU A 94 -5.67 -9.29 4.08
N VAL A 95 -6.59 -8.61 3.37
CA VAL A 95 -6.30 -7.93 2.11
C VAL A 95 -5.73 -6.54 2.40
N VAL A 96 -4.44 -6.36 2.18
CA VAL A 96 -3.76 -5.08 2.41
C VAL A 96 -3.61 -4.24 1.15
N GLU A 97 -3.71 -4.86 -0.03
CA GLU A 97 -3.77 -4.19 -1.33
C GLU A 97 -4.73 -4.93 -2.25
N CYS A 98 -5.50 -4.18 -3.03
CA CYS A 98 -6.39 -4.69 -4.06
C CYS A 98 -6.32 -3.76 -5.28
N HIS A 99 -5.74 -4.25 -6.36
CA HIS A 99 -5.53 -3.48 -7.58
C HIS A 99 -6.31 -4.09 -8.74
N ASN A 100 -7.15 -3.29 -9.40
CA ASN A 100 -7.70 -3.65 -10.70
C ASN A 100 -6.58 -3.47 -11.74
N ILE A 101 -6.32 -4.50 -12.52
CA ILE A 101 -5.20 -4.54 -13.47
C ILE A 101 -5.66 -4.95 -14.86
N THR A 102 -4.83 -4.67 -15.86
CA THR A 102 -5.01 -5.18 -17.21
C THR A 102 -4.19 -6.46 -17.39
N GLY A 103 -4.70 -7.40 -18.17
CA GLY A 103 -4.02 -8.67 -18.46
C GLY A 103 -4.97 -9.85 -18.48
N THR A 104 -4.47 -11.03 -18.13
CA THR A 104 -5.24 -12.28 -18.11
C THR A 104 -6.11 -12.45 -16.87
N ILE A 105 -5.92 -11.60 -15.89
CA ILE A 105 -6.69 -11.54 -14.63
C ILE A 105 -7.12 -10.10 -14.38
N GLU A 106 -8.19 -9.91 -13.62
CA GLU A 106 -8.77 -8.60 -13.34
C GLU A 106 -8.18 -7.93 -12.11
N TYR A 107 -7.76 -8.71 -11.11
CA TYR A 107 -7.27 -8.17 -9.84
C TYR A 107 -5.96 -8.80 -9.39
N LEU A 108 -5.13 -7.97 -8.79
CA LEU A 108 -3.94 -8.39 -8.04
C LEU A 108 -4.11 -7.95 -6.59
N LEU A 109 -4.07 -8.92 -5.69
CA LEU A 109 -4.17 -8.70 -4.24
C LEU A 109 -2.81 -8.89 -3.59
N ARG A 110 -2.55 -8.16 -2.50
CA ARG A 110 -1.55 -8.52 -1.51
C ARG A 110 -2.28 -8.90 -0.23
N VAL A 111 -2.01 -10.10 0.24
CA VAL A 111 -2.69 -10.71 1.40
C VAL A 111 -1.67 -11.06 2.46
N GLU A 112 -1.96 -10.69 3.70
CA GLU A 112 -1.11 -10.94 4.87
C GLU A 112 -1.88 -11.78 5.89
N CYS A 113 -1.32 -12.92 6.26
CA CYS A 113 -1.87 -13.83 7.25
C CYS A 113 -0.82 -14.19 8.30
N ALA A 114 -1.25 -14.73 9.45
CA ALA A 114 -0.33 -15.19 10.47
C ALA A 114 0.48 -16.41 9.99
N ASP A 115 -0.18 -17.32 9.29
CA ASP A 115 0.37 -18.60 8.87
C ASP A 115 -0.40 -19.20 7.68
N LEU A 116 0.07 -20.33 7.17
CA LEU A 116 -0.59 -21.06 6.10
C LEU A 116 -2.01 -21.53 6.46
N PRO A 117 -2.31 -22.04 7.66
CA PRO A 117 -3.69 -22.37 8.05
C PRO A 117 -4.63 -21.16 8.01
N SER A 118 -4.20 -19.99 8.45
CA SER A 118 -4.96 -18.74 8.37
C SER A 118 -5.20 -18.32 6.92
N TYR A 119 -4.17 -18.44 6.08
CA TYR A 119 -4.30 -18.21 4.64
C TYR A 119 -5.31 -19.17 4.00
N LYS A 120 -5.28 -20.45 4.36
CA LYS A 120 -6.25 -21.45 3.86
C LYS A 120 -7.69 -21.05 4.18
N ARG A 121 -7.95 -20.57 5.41
CA ARG A 121 -9.28 -20.08 5.80
C ARG A 121 -9.69 -18.88 4.94
N PHE A 122 -8.83 -17.87 4.82
CA PHE A 122 -9.09 -16.72 3.95
C PHE A 122 -9.39 -17.15 2.50
N HIS A 123 -8.56 -18.02 1.94
CA HIS A 123 -8.72 -18.52 0.58
C HIS A 123 -10.05 -19.23 0.35
N THR A 124 -10.49 -20.05 1.32
CA THR A 124 -11.71 -20.85 1.21
C THR A 124 -12.96 -20.03 1.56
N ASP A 125 -12.92 -19.32 2.69
CA ASP A 125 -14.11 -18.75 3.31
C ASP A 125 -14.39 -17.30 2.87
N VAL A 126 -13.37 -16.60 2.37
CA VAL A 126 -13.50 -15.22 1.90
C VAL A 126 -13.34 -15.16 0.39
N LEU A 127 -12.16 -15.49 -0.12
CA LEU A 127 -11.84 -15.32 -1.53
C LEU A 127 -12.61 -16.30 -2.43
N GLY A 128 -12.70 -17.57 -2.03
CA GLY A 128 -13.41 -18.61 -2.79
C GLY A 128 -14.94 -18.43 -2.79
N LEU A 129 -15.49 -17.65 -1.85
CA LEU A 129 -16.89 -17.31 -1.79
C LEU A 129 -17.20 -15.90 -2.34
N ALA A 130 -16.16 -15.14 -2.70
CA ALA A 130 -16.34 -13.81 -3.26
C ALA A 130 -17.09 -13.89 -4.60
N PRO A 131 -18.03 -12.95 -4.87
CA PRO A 131 -18.85 -12.98 -6.05
C PRO A 131 -18.01 -12.89 -7.32
N HIS A 132 -18.44 -13.62 -8.34
CA HIS A 132 -17.85 -13.63 -9.69
C HIS A 132 -16.41 -14.17 -9.80
N VAL A 133 -15.78 -14.62 -8.72
CA VAL A 133 -14.45 -15.24 -8.78
C VAL A 133 -14.53 -16.59 -9.49
N HIS A 134 -13.68 -16.80 -10.50
CA HIS A 134 -13.59 -18.08 -11.21
C HIS A 134 -12.16 -18.62 -11.28
N ALA A 135 -11.16 -17.76 -11.12
CA ALA A 135 -9.76 -18.17 -11.15
C ALA A 135 -8.97 -17.49 -10.05
N ILE A 136 -8.16 -18.26 -9.34
CA ILE A 136 -7.28 -17.79 -8.27
C ILE A 136 -5.90 -18.39 -8.50
N THR A 137 -4.87 -17.53 -8.53
CA THR A 137 -3.47 -17.95 -8.56
C THR A 137 -2.72 -17.28 -7.43
N SER A 138 -2.13 -18.07 -6.55
CA SER A 138 -1.42 -17.60 -5.37
C SER A 138 0.08 -17.68 -5.55
N TYR A 139 0.75 -16.58 -5.25
CA TYR A 139 2.22 -16.45 -5.28
C TYR A 139 2.71 -16.18 -3.87
N VAL A 140 3.23 -17.20 -3.21
CA VAL A 140 3.75 -17.06 -1.83
C VAL A 140 5.07 -16.32 -1.85
N VAL A 141 5.18 -15.29 -1.03
CA VAL A 141 6.42 -14.52 -0.88
C VAL A 141 7.42 -15.34 -0.07
N MET A 142 8.53 -15.69 -0.69
CA MET A 142 9.62 -16.43 -0.04
C MET A 142 10.64 -15.52 0.65
N GLY A 143 10.69 -14.25 0.26
CA GLY A 143 11.56 -13.23 0.82
C GLY A 143 11.40 -11.92 0.08
N SER A 144 11.71 -10.81 0.75
CA SER A 144 11.61 -9.46 0.16
C SER A 144 12.95 -8.73 0.35
N PRO A 145 13.88 -8.85 -0.59
CA PRO A 145 15.17 -8.14 -0.52
C PRO A 145 15.02 -6.62 -0.61
N LYS A 146 13.85 -6.15 -1.08
CA LYS A 146 13.50 -4.73 -1.14
C LYS A 146 11.97 -4.58 -1.01
N ASP A 147 11.52 -3.99 0.08
CA ASP A 147 10.14 -3.51 0.25
C ASP A 147 10.17 -2.15 0.96
N LEU A 148 9.93 -1.07 0.23
CA LEU A 148 9.96 0.30 0.76
C LEU A 148 8.65 0.70 1.47
N ARG A 149 7.67 -0.20 1.56
CA ARG A 149 6.39 0.01 2.24
C ARG A 149 6.39 -0.54 3.66
N ALA A 150 7.35 -1.41 3.95
CA ALA A 150 7.56 -2.01 5.27
C ALA A 150 8.44 -1.13 6.12
#